data_c7fd87d97fdfb45942b65f580d43e2c7
#
_entry.id   c7fd87d97fdfb45942b65f580d43e2c7
#
_cell.length_a   1.000
_cell.length_b   1.000
_cell.length_c   1.000
_cell.angle_alpha   90.00
_cell.angle_beta   90.00
_cell.angle_gamma   90.00
#
_symmetry.space_group_name_H-M   'P 1'
#
loop_
_entity.id
_entity.type
_entity.pdbx_description
1 polymer ?
#
loop_
_entity_poly.entity_id
_entity_poly.type
_entity_poly.pdbx_seq_one_letter_code
_entity_poly.pdbx_strand_id
1 'polypeptide(L)'
;ICNDHRKSVCKVATRQASAHPVSEFLGTCMIMVVLWFGGTLILGEKSPIDASSFIFYMVILYSVLGPLKEFSRAGYNIPQGMASVERVDKIMNAVNDIKDPVNPEPMNGFNDAITFRNVSFCYENGKQVLKDIDMTIPKGKMIALVGQSGSGKSTLVDLIPRYYDVAAGEICIDGKDIRDHSVKDLRSLIGNVNQEAILFNDTIFNNIAFGVENATMEQVVAAAKIANAHDFIMEKEEGYNTNIG
;
A
#
# COMPACT_ATOMS: atom_id res chain seq x y z
N ILE A 1 -6.56 -18.10 9.86
CA ILE A 1 -5.87 -16.81 9.70
C ILE A 1 -5.97 -15.96 10.98
N CYS A 2 -7.16 -15.70 11.55
CA CYS A 2 -7.32 -14.87 12.76
C CYS A 2 -6.69 -15.51 14.02
N ASN A 3 -6.77 -16.82 14.15
CA ASN A 3 -6.25 -17.56 15.32
C ASN A 3 -4.72 -17.66 15.33
N ASP A 4 -4.11 -17.76 14.15
CA ASP A 4 -2.64 -17.83 14.02
C ASP A 4 -2.02 -16.45 14.20
N HIS A 5 -2.68 -15.40 13.71
CA HIS A 5 -2.28 -14.02 13.97
C HIS A 5 -2.34 -13.69 15.47
N ARG A 6 -3.43 -14.07 16.17
CA ARG A 6 -3.55 -13.90 17.63
C ARG A 6 -2.44 -14.62 18.38
N LYS A 7 -2.14 -15.87 18.03
CA LYS A 7 -1.06 -16.64 18.66
C LYS A 7 0.30 -15.98 18.46
N SER A 8 0.58 -15.48 17.26
CA SER A 8 1.84 -14.79 16.96
C SER A 8 1.97 -13.49 17.75
N VAL A 9 0.92 -12.67 17.78
CA VAL A 9 0.89 -11.42 18.56
C VAL A 9 1.05 -11.69 20.06
N CYS A 10 0.32 -12.66 20.63
CA CYS A 10 0.46 -13.06 22.03
C CYS A 10 1.88 -13.56 22.35
N LYS A 11 2.49 -14.34 21.45
CA LYS A 11 3.85 -14.86 21.66
C LYS A 11 4.89 -13.73 21.67
N VAL A 12 4.74 -12.74 20.79
CA VAL A 12 5.61 -11.56 20.76
C VAL A 12 5.40 -10.71 22.01
N ALA A 13 4.14 -10.41 22.36
CA ALA A 13 3.79 -9.64 23.54
C ALA A 13 4.29 -10.29 24.84
N THR A 14 4.14 -11.63 24.98
CA THR A 14 4.64 -12.38 26.15
C THR A 14 6.16 -12.32 26.25
N ARG A 15 6.88 -12.49 25.14
CA ARG A 15 8.34 -12.39 25.11
C ARG A 15 8.81 -10.98 25.48
N GLN A 16 8.15 -9.97 24.97
CA GLN A 16 8.45 -8.56 25.24
C GLN A 16 8.16 -8.20 26.71
N ALA A 17 7.02 -8.66 27.25
CA ALA A 17 6.66 -8.48 28.65
C ALA A 17 7.59 -9.22 29.63
N SER A 18 8.12 -10.39 29.23
CA SER A 18 9.02 -11.19 30.08
C SER A 18 10.47 -10.68 30.08
N ALA A 19 10.88 -9.94 29.06
CA ALA A 19 12.26 -9.46 28.93
C ALA A 19 12.67 -8.53 30.10
N HIS A 20 11.76 -7.66 30.53
CA HIS A 20 12.01 -6.71 31.61
C HIS A 20 12.18 -7.40 32.97
N PRO A 21 11.25 -8.25 33.47
CA PRO A 21 11.40 -8.95 34.73
C PRO A 21 12.63 -9.86 34.77
N VAL A 22 12.94 -10.54 33.67
CA VAL A 22 14.11 -11.44 33.61
C VAL A 22 15.40 -10.66 33.71
N SER A 23 15.55 -9.55 33.00
CA SER A 23 16.78 -8.72 33.10
C SER A 23 16.92 -8.07 34.46
N GLU A 24 15.83 -7.72 35.12
CA GLU A 24 15.81 -7.18 36.48
C GLU A 24 16.21 -8.18 37.51
N PHE A 25 15.68 -9.40 37.40
CA PHE A 25 16.06 -10.53 38.26
C PHE A 25 17.55 -10.88 38.12
N LEU A 26 18.05 -10.98 36.86
CA LEU A 26 19.48 -11.27 36.65
C LEU A 26 20.39 -10.16 37.17
N GLY A 27 19.98 -8.88 36.96
CA GLY A 27 20.72 -7.74 37.53
C GLY A 27 20.79 -7.76 39.05
N THR A 28 19.67 -8.07 39.71
CA THR A 28 19.61 -8.20 41.18
C THR A 28 20.46 -9.36 41.69
N CYS A 29 20.42 -10.50 41.02
CA CYS A 29 21.27 -11.64 41.34
C CYS A 29 22.76 -11.30 41.23
N MET A 30 23.13 -10.58 40.16
CA MET A 30 24.52 -10.14 39.95
C MET A 30 25.00 -9.22 41.08
N ILE A 31 24.16 -8.27 41.49
CA ILE A 31 24.48 -7.38 42.62
C ILE A 31 24.64 -8.18 43.92
N MET A 32 23.76 -9.12 44.19
CA MET A 32 23.87 -9.99 45.39
C MET A 32 25.17 -10.78 45.41
N VAL A 33 25.56 -11.38 44.28
CA VAL A 33 26.82 -12.12 44.16
C VAL A 33 28.02 -11.22 44.41
N VAL A 34 28.05 -10.01 43.81
CA VAL A 34 29.14 -9.08 44.02
C VAL A 34 29.21 -8.55 45.49
N LEU A 35 28.04 -8.26 46.06
CA LEU A 35 27.95 -7.90 47.49
C LEU A 35 28.48 -8.99 48.42
N TRP A 36 28.04 -10.23 48.19
CA TRP A 36 28.48 -11.36 48.99
C TRP A 36 29.99 -11.60 48.89
N PHE A 37 30.49 -11.70 47.65
CA PHE A 37 31.91 -11.96 47.43
C PHE A 37 32.81 -10.79 47.83
N GLY A 38 32.47 -9.56 47.48
CA GLY A 38 33.22 -8.37 47.84
C GLY A 38 33.18 -8.09 49.35
N GLY A 39 32.01 -8.28 49.98
CA GLY A 39 31.86 -8.18 51.43
C GLY A 39 32.73 -9.18 52.19
N THR A 40 32.77 -10.44 51.76
CA THR A 40 33.63 -11.48 52.40
C THR A 40 35.12 -11.19 52.24
N LEU A 41 35.55 -10.59 51.10
CA LEU A 41 36.93 -10.20 50.89
C LEU A 41 37.36 -9.02 51.80
N ILE A 42 36.50 -8.02 51.95
CA ILE A 42 36.78 -6.85 52.79
C ILE A 42 36.81 -7.19 54.28
N LEU A 43 35.81 -7.94 54.76
CA LEU A 43 35.73 -8.40 56.14
C LEU A 43 36.85 -9.38 56.52
N GLY A 44 37.42 -10.07 55.53
CA GLY A 44 38.51 -11.02 55.74
C GLY A 44 39.92 -10.38 55.75
N GLU A 45 40.03 -9.08 55.70
CA GLU A 45 41.30 -8.31 55.64
C GLU A 45 42.25 -8.73 54.51
N LYS A 46 41.74 -9.42 53.50
CA LYS A 46 42.52 -9.93 52.35
C LYS A 46 42.40 -9.10 51.09
N SER A 47 41.65 -7.99 51.15
CA SER A 47 41.40 -7.15 49.96
C SER A 47 42.27 -5.88 49.98
N PRO A 48 42.92 -5.51 48.86
CA PRO A 48 43.56 -4.23 48.67
C PRO A 48 42.56 -3.10 48.50
N ILE A 49 41.25 -3.39 48.46
CA ILE A 49 40.19 -2.39 48.21
C ILE A 49 39.59 -1.99 49.54
N ASP A 50 39.59 -0.67 49.78
CA ASP A 50 38.97 -0.05 50.92
C ASP A 50 37.42 -0.11 50.84
N ALA A 51 36.73 -0.17 51.99
CA ALA A 51 35.28 -0.29 52.09
C ALA A 51 34.57 0.90 51.36
N SER A 52 35.14 2.11 51.42
CA SER A 52 34.58 3.26 50.73
C SER A 52 34.63 3.12 49.22
N SER A 53 35.73 2.62 48.67
CA SER A 53 35.90 2.32 47.26
C SER A 53 34.92 1.24 46.77
N PHE A 54 34.68 0.23 47.58
CA PHE A 54 33.70 -0.86 47.27
C PHE A 54 32.28 -0.29 47.18
N ILE A 55 31.86 0.53 48.15
CA ILE A 55 30.55 1.19 48.12
C ILE A 55 30.42 2.05 46.84
N PHE A 56 31.45 2.79 46.49
CA PHE A 56 31.46 3.61 45.27
C PHE A 56 31.29 2.73 44.00
N TYR A 57 31.99 1.59 43.91
CA TYR A 57 31.82 0.67 42.81
C TYR A 57 30.39 0.08 42.77
N MET A 58 29.78 -0.19 43.89
CA MET A 58 28.41 -0.69 43.98
C MET A 58 27.40 0.35 43.45
N VAL A 59 27.58 1.62 43.79
CA VAL A 59 26.74 2.73 43.28
C VAL A 59 26.88 2.85 41.78
N ILE A 60 28.12 2.80 41.25
CA ILE A 60 28.35 2.83 39.80
C ILE A 60 27.69 1.61 39.13
N LEU A 61 27.91 0.41 39.65
CA LEU A 61 27.32 -0.82 39.09
C LEU A 61 25.79 -0.71 39.03
N TYR A 62 25.17 -0.23 40.10
CA TYR A 62 23.72 -0.04 40.14
C TYR A 62 23.28 1.04 39.12
N SER A 63 23.98 2.13 38.98
CA SER A 63 23.65 3.23 38.05
C SER A 63 23.72 2.79 36.56
N VAL A 64 24.62 1.85 36.24
CA VAL A 64 24.77 1.31 34.86
C VAL A 64 23.63 0.38 34.47
N LEU A 65 22.93 -0.26 35.41
CA LEU A 65 21.84 -1.17 35.11
C LEU A 65 20.66 -0.49 34.40
N GLY A 66 20.37 0.77 34.72
CA GLY A 66 19.33 1.54 34.07
C GLY A 66 19.57 1.70 32.55
N PRO A 67 20.66 2.34 32.14
CA PRO A 67 21.03 2.48 30.72
C PRO A 67 21.12 1.16 29.98
N LEU A 68 21.62 0.08 30.62
CA LEU A 68 21.70 -1.24 30.01
C LEU A 68 20.32 -1.84 29.69
N LYS A 69 19.34 -1.62 30.57
CA LYS A 69 17.94 -2.00 30.33
C LYS A 69 17.35 -1.25 29.14
N GLU A 70 17.56 0.06 29.04
CA GLU A 70 17.06 0.86 27.92
C GLU A 70 17.73 0.48 26.61
N PHE A 71 19.02 0.17 26.63
CA PHE A 71 19.73 -0.34 25.45
C PHE A 71 19.15 -1.68 24.96
N SER A 72 18.89 -2.59 25.90
CA SER A 72 18.23 -3.87 25.57
C SER A 72 16.84 -3.66 24.98
N ARG A 73 16.06 -2.71 25.51
CA ARG A 73 14.74 -2.35 25.02
C ARG A 73 14.78 -1.78 23.59
N ALA A 74 15.78 -0.93 23.29
CA ALA A 74 16.01 -0.40 21.95
C ALA A 74 16.23 -1.54 20.93
N GLY A 75 16.98 -2.59 21.31
CA GLY A 75 17.23 -3.75 20.47
C GLY A 75 15.96 -4.51 20.05
N TYR A 76 14.87 -4.44 20.82
CA TYR A 76 13.57 -5.02 20.45
C TYR A 76 12.71 -4.07 19.61
N ASN A 77 12.82 -2.77 19.82
CA ASN A 77 12.00 -1.79 19.15
C ASN A 77 12.50 -1.49 17.71
N ILE A 78 13.80 -1.56 17.48
CA ILE A 78 14.42 -1.31 16.18
C ILE A 78 13.86 -2.24 15.07
N PRO A 79 13.83 -3.58 15.23
CA PRO A 79 13.29 -4.46 14.19
C PRO A 79 11.81 -4.21 13.87
N GLN A 80 11.02 -3.81 14.88
CA GLN A 80 9.61 -3.48 14.66
C GLN A 80 9.47 -2.18 13.85
N GLY A 81 10.28 -1.17 14.15
CA GLY A 81 10.35 0.06 13.36
C GLY A 81 10.80 -0.21 11.92
N MET A 82 11.85 -1.02 11.74
CA MET A 82 12.34 -1.38 10.41
C MET A 82 11.31 -2.08 9.54
N ALA A 83 10.50 -2.99 10.11
CA ALA A 83 9.44 -3.63 9.35
C ALA A 83 8.37 -2.64 8.86
N SER A 84 8.14 -1.55 9.57
CA SER A 84 7.24 -0.48 9.15
C SER A 84 7.87 0.40 8.06
N VAL A 85 9.15 0.72 8.22
CA VAL A 85 9.94 1.45 7.21
C VAL A 85 10.00 0.66 5.90
N GLU A 86 10.25 -0.64 5.94
CA GLU A 86 10.28 -1.49 4.74
C GLU A 86 8.95 -1.46 3.95
N ARG A 87 7.81 -1.41 4.65
CA ARG A 87 6.50 -1.28 3.97
C ARG A 87 6.33 0.08 3.29
N VAL A 88 6.78 1.15 3.93
CA VAL A 88 6.78 2.49 3.34
C VAL A 88 7.73 2.54 2.15
N ASP A 89 8.93 1.98 2.31
CA ASP A 89 9.95 1.94 1.28
C ASP A 89 9.48 1.20 0.02
N LYS A 90 8.79 0.08 0.18
CA LYS A 90 8.16 -0.65 -0.94
C LYS A 90 7.17 0.21 -1.73
N ILE A 91 6.43 1.07 -1.05
CA ILE A 91 5.47 1.98 -1.73
C ILE A 91 6.21 3.14 -2.36
N MET A 92 7.15 3.75 -1.66
CA MET A 92 7.90 4.92 -2.15
C MET A 92 8.80 4.58 -3.35
N ASN A 93 9.38 3.38 -3.35
CA ASN A 93 10.28 2.91 -4.41
C ASN A 93 9.57 1.97 -5.41
N ALA A 94 8.24 1.87 -5.36
CA ALA A 94 7.49 1.11 -6.35
C ALA A 94 7.75 1.68 -7.74
N VAL A 95 8.27 0.84 -8.63
CA VAL A 95 8.51 1.22 -10.01
C VAL A 95 7.20 1.10 -10.78
N ASN A 96 6.83 2.18 -11.48
CA ASN A 96 5.73 2.10 -12.44
C ASN A 96 6.26 1.44 -13.71
N ASP A 97 5.78 0.24 -14.01
CA ASP A 97 6.17 -0.52 -15.20
C ASP A 97 5.58 0.08 -16.47
N ILE A 98 4.44 0.77 -16.37
CA ILE A 98 3.80 1.44 -17.50
C ILE A 98 4.47 2.79 -17.73
N LYS A 99 5.24 2.88 -18.80
CA LYS A 99 5.97 4.10 -19.19
C LYS A 99 5.53 4.56 -20.56
N ASP A 100 5.52 5.88 -20.74
CA ASP A 100 5.33 6.47 -22.07
C ASP A 100 6.54 6.18 -22.96
N PRO A 101 6.35 5.98 -24.27
CA PRO A 101 7.45 5.89 -25.21
C PRO A 101 8.22 7.22 -25.26
N VAL A 102 9.49 7.18 -25.68
CA VAL A 102 10.37 8.35 -25.74
C VAL A 102 9.79 9.43 -26.69
N ASN A 103 9.14 8.99 -27.76
CA ASN A 103 8.48 9.86 -28.72
C ASN A 103 7.05 9.35 -28.92
N PRO A 104 6.10 9.75 -28.08
CA PRO A 104 4.71 9.27 -28.19
C PRO A 104 4.07 9.80 -29.48
N GLU A 105 3.38 8.95 -30.20
CA GLU A 105 2.56 9.36 -31.33
C GLU A 105 1.31 10.10 -30.83
N PRO A 106 0.94 11.23 -31.43
CA PRO A 106 -0.26 11.96 -31.04
C PRO A 106 -1.51 11.13 -31.34
N MET A 107 -2.46 11.14 -30.41
CA MET A 107 -3.74 10.47 -30.56
C MET A 107 -4.83 11.52 -30.87
N ASN A 108 -5.32 11.52 -32.11
CA ASN A 108 -6.28 12.52 -32.60
C ASN A 108 -7.74 12.00 -32.57
N GLY A 109 -8.11 11.34 -31.47
CA GLY A 109 -9.45 10.77 -31.29
C GLY A 109 -9.53 9.31 -31.68
N PHE A 110 -10.76 8.76 -31.68
CA PHE A 110 -11.08 7.39 -32.05
C PHE A 110 -11.96 7.41 -33.31
N ASN A 111 -11.51 6.79 -34.41
CA ASN A 111 -12.15 6.96 -35.73
C ASN A 111 -12.64 5.64 -36.35
N ASP A 112 -11.99 4.50 -36.09
CA ASP A 112 -12.27 3.25 -36.77
C ASP A 112 -12.58 2.10 -35.79
N ALA A 113 -11.58 1.53 -35.14
CA ALA A 113 -11.77 0.34 -34.33
C ALA A 113 -10.70 0.16 -33.23
N ILE A 114 -11.06 -0.59 -32.17
CA ILE A 114 -10.11 -1.18 -31.24
C ILE A 114 -9.90 -2.63 -31.68
N THR A 115 -8.65 -3.03 -31.89
CA THR A 115 -8.31 -4.38 -32.36
C THR A 115 -7.33 -5.05 -31.40
N PHE A 116 -7.66 -6.23 -30.96
CA PHE A 116 -6.77 -7.15 -30.23
C PHE A 116 -6.20 -8.15 -31.24
N ARG A 117 -4.88 -8.30 -31.28
CA ARG A 117 -4.18 -9.22 -32.17
C ARG A 117 -3.33 -10.17 -31.34
N ASN A 118 -3.76 -11.43 -31.28
CA ASN A 118 -3.06 -12.51 -30.58
C ASN A 118 -2.68 -12.16 -29.14
N VAL A 119 -3.59 -11.47 -28.43
CA VAL A 119 -3.33 -10.93 -27.08
C VAL A 119 -3.33 -12.03 -26.05
N SER A 120 -2.21 -12.15 -25.33
CA SER A 120 -2.09 -13.01 -24.16
C SER A 120 -1.64 -12.18 -22.95
N PHE A 121 -2.18 -12.50 -21.77
CA PHE A 121 -1.90 -11.78 -20.54
C PHE A 121 -1.78 -12.70 -19.32
N CYS A 122 -0.82 -12.41 -18.45
CA CYS A 122 -0.66 -13.02 -17.13
C CYS A 122 -0.34 -11.94 -16.09
N TYR A 123 -0.89 -12.10 -14.88
CA TYR A 123 -0.50 -11.26 -13.75
C TYR A 123 0.87 -11.68 -13.19
N GLU A 124 1.50 -10.84 -12.37
CA GLU A 124 2.82 -11.08 -11.74
C GLU A 124 2.93 -12.44 -11.02
N ASN A 125 1.83 -12.99 -10.53
CA ASN A 125 1.77 -14.31 -9.91
C ASN A 125 1.95 -15.49 -10.90
N GLY A 126 2.19 -15.21 -12.18
CA GLY A 126 2.38 -16.19 -13.25
C GLY A 126 1.10 -16.88 -13.73
N LYS A 127 -0.08 -16.50 -13.22
CA LYS A 127 -1.35 -17.05 -13.67
C LYS A 127 -1.75 -16.43 -15.01
N GLN A 128 -1.73 -17.21 -16.08
CA GLN A 128 -2.27 -16.81 -17.38
C GLN A 128 -3.79 -16.66 -17.30
N VAL A 129 -4.28 -15.47 -17.71
CA VAL A 129 -5.71 -15.12 -17.65
C VAL A 129 -6.30 -14.99 -19.04
N LEU A 130 -5.55 -14.45 -19.99
CA LEU A 130 -5.96 -14.34 -21.38
C LEU A 130 -4.96 -15.10 -22.26
N LYS A 131 -5.47 -15.77 -23.29
CA LYS A 131 -4.65 -16.55 -24.20
C LYS A 131 -5.15 -16.36 -25.63
N ASP A 132 -4.26 -15.90 -26.50
CA ASP A 132 -4.44 -15.82 -27.96
C ASP A 132 -5.79 -15.17 -28.34
N ILE A 133 -6.09 -14.00 -27.77
CA ILE A 133 -7.34 -13.28 -28.02
C ILE A 133 -7.20 -12.43 -29.28
N ASP A 134 -8.09 -12.70 -30.23
CA ASP A 134 -8.28 -11.93 -31.45
C ASP A 134 -9.70 -11.38 -31.48
N MET A 135 -9.84 -10.05 -31.52
CA MET A 135 -11.15 -9.37 -31.49
C MET A 135 -11.04 -7.98 -32.11
N THR A 136 -12.08 -7.56 -32.81
CA THR A 136 -12.20 -6.18 -33.33
C THR A 136 -13.49 -5.56 -32.84
N ILE A 137 -13.41 -4.36 -32.29
CA ILE A 137 -14.53 -3.54 -31.82
C ILE A 137 -14.63 -2.31 -32.69
N PRO A 138 -15.51 -2.29 -33.69
CA PRO A 138 -15.69 -1.13 -34.56
C PRO A 138 -16.29 0.05 -33.82
N LYS A 139 -15.95 1.27 -34.26
CA LYS A 139 -16.53 2.51 -33.72
C LYS A 139 -18.05 2.48 -33.75
N GLY A 140 -18.66 3.00 -32.69
CA GLY A 140 -20.12 3.08 -32.56
C GLY A 140 -20.82 1.75 -32.28
N LYS A 141 -20.09 0.66 -32.07
CA LYS A 141 -20.68 -0.63 -31.70
C LYS A 141 -20.60 -0.83 -30.20
N MET A 142 -21.63 -1.47 -29.66
CA MET A 142 -21.69 -1.97 -28.28
C MET A 142 -21.31 -3.45 -28.28
N ILE A 143 -20.34 -3.83 -27.47
CA ILE A 143 -19.90 -5.21 -27.32
C ILE A 143 -20.17 -5.65 -25.88
N ALA A 144 -20.80 -6.81 -25.70
CA ALA A 144 -21.00 -7.45 -24.41
C ALA A 144 -20.04 -8.64 -24.26
N LEU A 145 -19.23 -8.61 -23.20
CA LEU A 145 -18.37 -9.74 -22.82
C LEU A 145 -19.12 -10.64 -21.86
N VAL A 146 -19.39 -11.88 -22.27
CA VAL A 146 -20.15 -12.87 -21.51
C VAL A 146 -19.26 -14.05 -21.13
N GLY A 147 -19.40 -14.56 -19.92
CA GLY A 147 -18.63 -15.71 -19.44
C GLY A 147 -18.70 -15.86 -17.93
N GLN A 148 -18.19 -16.97 -17.42
CA GLN A 148 -18.16 -17.28 -15.97
C GLN A 148 -17.33 -16.26 -15.19
N SER A 149 -17.57 -16.19 -13.87
CA SER A 149 -16.70 -15.38 -12.99
C SER A 149 -15.26 -15.89 -13.07
N GLY A 150 -14.29 -14.96 -13.17
CA GLY A 150 -12.87 -15.31 -13.31
C GLY A 150 -12.42 -15.69 -14.72
N SER A 151 -13.27 -15.56 -15.76
CA SER A 151 -12.88 -15.85 -17.16
C SER A 151 -12.04 -14.75 -17.84
N GLY A 152 -11.63 -13.70 -17.12
CA GLY A 152 -10.77 -12.65 -17.65
C GLY A 152 -11.48 -11.45 -18.29
N LYS A 153 -12.82 -11.33 -18.17
CA LYS A 153 -13.58 -10.21 -18.77
C LYS A 153 -13.10 -8.84 -18.31
N SER A 154 -13.00 -8.63 -17.00
CA SER A 154 -12.49 -7.37 -16.43
C SER A 154 -11.05 -7.12 -16.84
N THR A 155 -10.22 -8.15 -16.80
CA THR A 155 -8.82 -8.06 -17.26
C THR A 155 -8.72 -7.59 -18.71
N LEU A 156 -9.58 -8.13 -19.60
CA LEU A 156 -9.59 -7.72 -21.02
C LEU A 156 -9.95 -6.23 -21.17
N VAL A 157 -10.91 -5.74 -20.38
CA VAL A 157 -11.30 -4.32 -20.37
C VAL A 157 -10.20 -3.46 -19.79
N ASP A 158 -9.53 -3.90 -18.74
CA ASP A 158 -8.45 -3.17 -18.06
C ASP A 158 -7.17 -3.01 -18.92
N LEU A 159 -7.01 -3.86 -19.94
CA LEU A 159 -5.91 -3.73 -20.90
C LEU A 159 -6.12 -2.57 -21.89
N ILE A 160 -7.35 -2.15 -22.17
CA ILE A 160 -7.62 -1.06 -23.14
C ILE A 160 -7.07 0.28 -22.66
N PRO A 161 -7.30 0.72 -21.38
CA PRO A 161 -6.69 1.95 -20.85
C PRO A 161 -5.22 1.74 -20.44
N ARG A 162 -4.63 0.61 -20.81
CA ARG A 162 -3.24 0.28 -20.50
C ARG A 162 -2.95 0.38 -19.00
N TYR A 163 -3.79 -0.27 -18.16
CA TYR A 163 -3.45 -0.46 -16.74
C TYR A 163 -2.38 -1.53 -16.57
N TYR A 164 -2.25 -2.41 -17.56
CA TYR A 164 -1.22 -3.44 -17.69
C TYR A 164 -0.76 -3.51 -19.15
N ASP A 165 0.49 -3.85 -19.38
CA ASP A 165 0.97 -4.20 -20.72
C ASP A 165 0.73 -5.70 -21.00
N VAL A 166 0.45 -6.02 -22.25
CA VAL A 166 0.20 -7.42 -22.68
C VAL A 166 1.50 -8.24 -22.64
N ALA A 167 1.41 -9.50 -22.27
CA ALA A 167 2.55 -10.43 -22.27
C ALA A 167 2.96 -10.84 -23.69
N ALA A 168 1.99 -10.97 -24.61
CA ALA A 168 2.19 -11.21 -26.02
C ALA A 168 1.06 -10.60 -26.82
N GLY A 169 1.32 -10.33 -28.11
CA GLY A 169 0.38 -9.66 -28.99
C GLY A 169 0.37 -8.15 -28.85
N GLU A 170 -0.64 -7.53 -29.40
CA GLU A 170 -0.82 -6.07 -29.43
C GLU A 170 -2.29 -5.68 -29.34
N ILE A 171 -2.55 -4.51 -28.75
CA ILE A 171 -3.86 -3.86 -28.75
C ILE A 171 -3.71 -2.58 -29.53
N CYS A 172 -4.49 -2.45 -30.59
CA CYS A 172 -4.42 -1.29 -31.47
C CYS A 172 -5.70 -0.46 -31.39
N ILE A 173 -5.55 0.88 -31.45
CA ILE A 173 -6.63 1.83 -31.69
C ILE A 173 -6.35 2.46 -33.05
N ASP A 174 -7.34 2.39 -33.96
CA ASP A 174 -7.23 2.88 -35.34
C ASP A 174 -5.97 2.34 -36.07
N GLY A 175 -5.60 1.07 -35.78
CA GLY A 175 -4.49 0.37 -36.41
C GLY A 175 -3.10 0.62 -35.78
N LYS A 176 -3.01 1.48 -34.75
CA LYS A 176 -1.77 1.78 -34.01
C LYS A 176 -1.76 1.15 -32.64
N ASP A 177 -0.62 0.61 -32.22
CA ASP A 177 -0.48 -0.01 -30.90
C ASP A 177 -0.65 1.06 -29.79
N ILE A 178 -1.42 0.72 -28.75
CA ILE A 178 -1.63 1.62 -27.60
C ILE A 178 -0.32 1.96 -26.85
N ARG A 179 0.73 1.16 -27.02
CA ARG A 179 2.06 1.38 -26.43
C ARG A 179 2.85 2.49 -27.11
N ASP A 180 2.49 2.85 -28.33
CA ASP A 180 3.13 3.93 -29.09
C ASP A 180 2.62 5.32 -28.73
N HIS A 181 1.51 5.38 -27.98
CA HIS A 181 0.87 6.61 -27.53
C HIS A 181 1.22 6.96 -26.07
N SER A 182 1.06 8.23 -25.69
CA SER A 182 1.13 8.61 -24.28
C SER A 182 -0.07 8.04 -23.52
N VAL A 183 0.17 7.56 -22.30
CA VAL A 183 -0.90 7.05 -21.43
C VAL A 183 -1.96 8.11 -21.16
N LYS A 184 -1.54 9.38 -21.08
CA LYS A 184 -2.45 10.51 -20.88
C LYS A 184 -3.42 10.67 -22.05
N ASP A 185 -2.92 10.65 -23.28
CA ASP A 185 -3.74 10.83 -24.49
C ASP A 185 -4.68 9.63 -24.68
N LEU A 186 -4.17 8.41 -24.50
CA LEU A 186 -4.95 7.19 -24.55
C LEU A 186 -6.14 7.23 -23.57
N ARG A 187 -5.87 7.52 -22.31
CA ARG A 187 -6.90 7.56 -21.27
C ARG A 187 -7.87 8.72 -21.39
N SER A 188 -7.46 9.82 -22.06
CA SER A 188 -8.36 10.95 -22.32
C SER A 188 -9.54 10.59 -23.23
N LEU A 189 -9.41 9.53 -24.04
CA LEU A 189 -10.47 9.03 -24.93
C LEU A 189 -11.38 7.98 -24.26
N ILE A 190 -11.05 7.53 -23.04
CA ILE A 190 -11.70 6.39 -22.40
C ILE A 190 -12.42 6.86 -21.14
N GLY A 191 -13.74 6.63 -21.08
CA GLY A 191 -14.51 6.71 -19.84
C GLY A 191 -14.65 5.32 -19.24
N ASN A 192 -14.19 5.12 -18.00
CA ASN A 192 -14.31 3.85 -17.29
C ASN A 192 -15.37 3.94 -16.19
N VAL A 193 -16.28 2.97 -16.15
CA VAL A 193 -17.28 2.83 -15.11
C VAL A 193 -17.05 1.52 -14.37
N ASN A 194 -16.58 1.61 -13.15
CA ASN A 194 -16.31 0.44 -12.31
C ASN A 194 -17.61 -0.14 -11.72
N GLN A 195 -17.57 -1.42 -11.36
CA GLN A 195 -18.69 -2.10 -10.71
C GLN A 195 -18.97 -1.53 -9.32
N GLU A 196 -17.94 -1.13 -8.59
CA GLU A 196 -18.04 -0.45 -7.30
C GLU A 196 -17.64 1.02 -7.48
N ALA A 197 -18.57 1.93 -7.20
CA ALA A 197 -18.29 3.35 -7.22
C ALA A 197 -17.49 3.73 -5.96
N ILE A 198 -16.33 4.35 -6.15
CA ILE A 198 -15.55 4.95 -5.07
C ILE A 198 -16.01 6.39 -4.93
N LEU A 199 -16.60 6.72 -3.79
CA LEU A 199 -17.01 8.07 -3.44
C LEU A 199 -16.05 8.63 -2.39
N PHE A 200 -15.64 9.87 -2.56
CA PHE A 200 -14.82 10.59 -1.61
C PHE A 200 -15.72 11.28 -0.55
N ASN A 201 -15.20 11.41 0.66
CA ASN A 201 -15.85 12.19 1.71
C ASN A 201 -15.78 13.69 1.33
N ASP A 202 -16.65 14.10 0.43
CA ASP A 202 -16.74 15.43 -0.13
C ASP A 202 -18.14 15.68 -0.70
N THR A 203 -18.38 16.85 -1.26
CA THR A 203 -19.65 17.18 -1.89
C THR A 203 -19.95 16.33 -3.13
N ILE A 204 -21.22 16.21 -3.50
CA ILE A 204 -21.65 15.60 -4.75
C ILE A 204 -20.98 16.31 -5.95
N PHE A 205 -20.89 17.64 -5.90
CA PHE A 205 -20.21 18.44 -6.92
C PHE A 205 -18.75 17.97 -7.11
N ASN A 206 -17.97 17.89 -6.03
CA ASN A 206 -16.56 17.52 -6.09
C ASN A 206 -16.37 16.05 -6.51
N ASN A 207 -17.26 15.16 -6.13
CA ASN A 207 -17.24 13.77 -6.58
C ASN A 207 -17.51 13.62 -8.08
N ILE A 208 -18.44 14.43 -8.67
CA ILE A 208 -18.71 14.41 -10.10
C ILE A 208 -17.59 15.12 -10.87
N ALA A 209 -17.08 16.22 -10.34
CA ALA A 209 -15.99 17.00 -10.95
C ALA A 209 -14.61 16.36 -10.80
N PHE A 210 -14.50 15.24 -10.09
CA PHE A 210 -13.22 14.62 -9.78
C PHE A 210 -12.38 14.37 -11.03
N GLY A 211 -11.13 14.87 -11.00
CA GLY A 211 -10.19 14.74 -12.12
C GLY A 211 -10.36 15.78 -13.24
N VAL A 212 -11.33 16.68 -13.14
CA VAL A 212 -11.53 17.80 -14.08
C VAL A 212 -11.10 19.10 -13.43
N GLU A 213 -10.01 19.70 -13.94
CA GLU A 213 -9.55 21.00 -13.45
C GLU A 213 -10.56 22.10 -13.83
N ASN A 214 -10.94 22.93 -12.84
CA ASN A 214 -11.85 24.06 -13.01
C ASN A 214 -13.24 23.70 -13.60
N ALA A 215 -13.80 22.55 -13.22
CA ALA A 215 -15.14 22.15 -13.62
C ALA A 215 -16.17 23.20 -13.18
N THR A 216 -17.05 23.62 -14.08
CA THR A 216 -18.13 24.55 -13.75
C THR A 216 -19.38 23.80 -13.28
N MET A 217 -20.24 24.49 -12.52
CA MET A 217 -21.53 23.93 -12.11
C MET A 217 -22.39 23.48 -13.30
N GLU A 218 -22.36 24.22 -14.38
CA GLU A 218 -23.09 23.91 -15.62
C GLU A 218 -22.63 22.59 -16.24
N GLN A 219 -21.31 22.34 -16.27
CA GLN A 219 -20.75 21.09 -16.76
C GLN A 219 -21.13 19.90 -15.86
N VAL A 220 -21.06 20.08 -14.55
CA VAL A 220 -21.44 19.04 -13.57
C VAL A 220 -22.92 18.73 -13.68
N VAL A 221 -23.79 19.72 -13.78
CA VAL A 221 -25.23 19.54 -13.97
C VAL A 221 -25.54 18.85 -15.30
N ALA A 222 -24.84 19.22 -16.38
CA ALA A 222 -25.00 18.56 -17.68
C ALA A 222 -24.62 17.07 -17.60
N ALA A 223 -23.50 16.74 -16.98
CA ALA A 223 -23.06 15.37 -16.76
C ALA A 223 -24.07 14.58 -15.91
N ALA A 224 -24.57 15.17 -14.83
CA ALA A 224 -25.57 14.55 -13.97
C ALA A 224 -26.92 14.29 -14.69
N LYS A 225 -27.33 15.18 -15.57
CA LYS A 225 -28.51 14.97 -16.43
C LYS A 225 -28.34 13.82 -17.39
N ILE A 226 -27.18 13.70 -18.05
CA ILE A 226 -26.85 12.58 -18.92
C ILE A 226 -26.90 11.24 -18.17
N ALA A 227 -26.44 11.25 -16.89
CA ALA A 227 -26.45 10.08 -16.03
C ALA A 227 -27.80 9.80 -15.34
N ASN A 228 -28.86 10.59 -15.62
CA ASN A 228 -30.15 10.55 -14.90
C ASN A 228 -30.02 10.74 -13.39
N ALA A 229 -29.00 11.47 -12.94
CA ALA A 229 -28.71 11.70 -11.54
C ALA A 229 -29.22 13.05 -11.02
N HIS A 230 -29.51 14.00 -11.92
CA HIS A 230 -29.85 15.39 -11.56
C HIS A 230 -31.03 15.49 -10.61
N ASP A 231 -32.12 14.79 -10.89
CA ASP A 231 -33.36 14.94 -10.14
C ASP A 231 -33.20 14.47 -8.70
N PHE A 232 -32.58 13.29 -8.48
CA PHE A 232 -32.36 12.81 -7.12
C PHE A 232 -31.32 13.63 -6.34
N ILE A 233 -30.37 14.28 -7.03
CA ILE A 233 -29.45 15.23 -6.39
C ILE A 233 -30.20 16.46 -5.89
N MET A 234 -31.13 16.97 -6.69
CA MET A 234 -31.96 18.15 -6.33
C MET A 234 -32.96 17.86 -5.21
N GLU A 235 -33.29 16.60 -4.94
CA GLU A 235 -34.09 16.20 -3.76
C GLU A 235 -33.33 16.29 -2.42
N LYS A 236 -31.99 16.45 -2.46
CA LYS A 236 -31.18 16.64 -1.27
C LYS A 236 -31.26 18.08 -0.77
N GLU A 237 -31.18 18.29 0.56
CA GLU A 237 -31.36 19.62 1.19
C GLU A 237 -30.37 20.66 0.60
N GLU A 238 -29.13 20.26 0.34
CA GLU A 238 -28.09 21.15 -0.21
C GLU A 238 -27.76 20.87 -1.69
N GLY A 239 -28.57 20.03 -2.37
CA GLY A 239 -28.38 19.67 -3.76
C GLY A 239 -26.95 19.17 -4.05
N TYR A 240 -26.27 19.79 -4.99
CA TYR A 240 -24.89 19.43 -5.37
C TYR A 240 -23.85 19.70 -4.27
N ASN A 241 -24.16 20.54 -3.28
CA ASN A 241 -23.26 20.81 -2.14
C ASN A 241 -23.42 19.81 -1.00
N THR A 242 -24.36 18.88 -1.10
CA THR A 242 -24.55 17.82 -0.11
C THR A 242 -23.28 16.99 0.01
N ASN A 243 -22.74 16.85 1.23
CA ASN A 243 -21.62 15.96 1.54
C ASN A 243 -22.13 14.53 1.64
N ILE A 244 -21.42 13.58 1.01
CA ILE A 244 -21.80 12.15 0.90
C ILE A 244 -20.75 11.21 1.51
N GLY A 245 -19.87 11.75 2.36
CA GLY A 245 -18.87 10.96 3.11
C GLY A 245 -19.27 10.67 4.53
#